data_ec603b5b26f9f928dfa96648df944907
#
_entry.id   ec603b5b26f9f928dfa96648df944907
#
_cell.length_a   1.000
_cell.length_b   1.000
_cell.length_c   1.000
_cell.angle_alpha   90.00
_cell.angle_beta   90.00
_cell.angle_gamma   90.00
#
_symmetry.space_group_name_H-M   'P 1'
#
loop_
_entity.id
_entity.type
_entity.pdbx_description
1 polymer ?
#
loop_
_entity_poly.entity_id
_entity_poly.type
_entity_poly.pdbx_seq_one_letter_code
_entity_poly.pdbx_strand_id
1 'polypeptide(L)'
;MSHARGLLATAVVLAAALPVGAHDGTAHARPEGAAAHAAAPLPPPLPFPFAIGGDFALTDQAGHARTAADPEGRLQLLFFGYANCQSICSVALPAMAETVDLLAAQGVAAVPVMITVDPARDTVATMAEPLAALHPAFVGLTGGEDALAAAYDAFGVEISLVFEDPEYGPVYAHGSHVYLL
;
A
#
# COMPACT_ATOMS: atom_id res chain seq x y z
N MET A 1 -8.48 -76.50 -26.67
CA MET A 1 -8.97 -75.33 -25.93
C MET A 1 -7.84 -74.90 -25.00
N SER A 2 -7.03 -73.97 -25.43
CA SER A 2 -5.74 -73.62 -24.79
C SER A 2 -5.81 -72.17 -24.36
N HIS A 3 -5.73 -71.96 -23.04
CA HIS A 3 -5.71 -70.61 -22.44
C HIS A 3 -4.27 -70.11 -22.40
N ALA A 4 -3.94 -69.14 -23.20
CA ALA A 4 -2.70 -68.42 -23.13
C ALA A 4 -2.84 -67.28 -22.08
N ARG A 5 -2.09 -67.41 -20.96
CA ARG A 5 -1.95 -66.35 -19.94
C ARG A 5 -0.80 -65.45 -20.37
N GLY A 6 -1.17 -64.21 -20.82
CA GLY A 6 -0.19 -63.14 -21.06
C GLY A 6 0.28 -62.56 -19.73
N LEU A 7 1.59 -62.64 -19.43
CA LEU A 7 2.24 -61.88 -18.34
C LEU A 7 2.41 -60.42 -18.81
N LEU A 8 1.75 -59.49 -18.15
CA LEU A 8 2.11 -58.05 -18.24
C LEU A 8 3.31 -57.82 -17.31
N ALA A 9 4.44 -57.48 -17.91
CA ALA A 9 5.61 -56.99 -17.17
C ALA A 9 5.40 -55.49 -16.87
N THR A 10 5.18 -55.17 -15.60
CA THR A 10 5.11 -53.77 -15.15
C THR A 10 6.52 -53.25 -14.97
N ALA A 11 6.95 -52.38 -15.85
CA ALA A 11 8.24 -51.67 -15.71
C ALA A 11 8.08 -50.55 -14.64
N VAL A 12 8.70 -50.74 -13.49
CA VAL A 12 8.83 -49.70 -12.46
C VAL A 12 9.97 -48.77 -12.88
N VAL A 13 9.61 -47.57 -13.33
CA VAL A 13 10.60 -46.46 -13.57
C VAL A 13 10.92 -45.84 -12.21
N LEU A 14 12.11 -46.17 -11.70
CA LEU A 14 12.68 -45.51 -10.51
C LEU A 14 13.16 -44.12 -10.89
N ALA A 15 12.38 -43.06 -10.63
CA ALA A 15 12.82 -41.68 -10.79
C ALA A 15 13.81 -41.38 -9.64
N ALA A 16 15.09 -41.25 -9.97
CA ALA A 16 16.09 -40.75 -9.04
C ALA A 16 15.83 -39.26 -8.79
N ALA A 17 15.33 -38.93 -7.62
CA ALA A 17 15.26 -37.54 -7.15
C ALA A 17 16.68 -37.04 -6.86
N LEU A 18 17.18 -36.14 -7.65
CA LEU A 18 18.41 -35.40 -7.35
C LEU A 18 18.09 -34.45 -6.18
N PRO A 19 18.94 -34.40 -5.15
CA PRO A 19 18.75 -33.43 -4.09
C PRO A 19 18.97 -32.03 -4.67
N VAL A 20 17.93 -31.21 -4.68
CA VAL A 20 18.06 -29.76 -4.84
C VAL A 20 18.77 -29.29 -3.58
N GLY A 21 20.02 -28.85 -3.74
CA GLY A 21 20.78 -28.23 -2.66
C GLY A 21 20.01 -27.00 -2.19
N ALA A 22 19.34 -27.13 -1.03
CA ALA A 22 18.92 -25.97 -0.28
C ALA A 22 20.19 -25.14 -0.04
N HIS A 23 20.14 -23.85 -0.32
CA HIS A 23 21.16 -22.93 0.14
C HIS A 23 21.29 -23.13 1.64
N ASP A 24 22.37 -23.78 2.06
CA ASP A 24 22.76 -23.79 3.44
C ASP A 24 22.88 -22.34 3.88
N GLY A 25 21.93 -21.91 4.71
CA GLY A 25 22.01 -20.66 5.45
C GLY A 25 23.19 -20.74 6.41
N THR A 26 24.42 -20.71 5.88
CA THR A 26 25.57 -20.39 6.69
C THR A 26 25.32 -18.98 7.19
N ALA A 27 24.79 -18.90 8.42
CA ALA A 27 24.83 -17.66 9.17
C ALA A 27 26.27 -17.16 9.04
N HIS A 28 26.45 -16.06 8.32
CA HIS A 28 27.73 -15.37 8.29
C HIS A 28 28.09 -15.06 9.73
N ALA A 29 29.02 -15.85 10.28
CA ALA A 29 29.54 -15.59 11.61
C ALA A 29 30.03 -14.15 11.61
N ARG A 30 29.37 -13.32 12.41
CA ARG A 30 29.79 -11.92 12.62
C ARG A 30 31.22 -12.01 13.15
N PRO A 31 32.21 -11.40 12.52
CA PRO A 31 33.57 -11.45 13.04
C PRO A 31 33.56 -10.92 14.47
N GLU A 32 33.94 -11.78 15.43
CA GLU A 32 34.18 -11.38 16.79
C GLU A 32 35.31 -10.35 16.78
N GLY A 33 35.00 -9.10 17.05
CA GLY A 33 35.97 -8.00 17.00
C GLY A 33 35.59 -6.82 16.12
N ALA A 34 34.42 -6.82 15.49
CA ALA A 34 33.90 -5.59 14.91
C ALA A 34 33.67 -4.60 16.05
N ALA A 35 34.67 -3.71 16.29
CA ALA A 35 34.50 -2.56 17.15
C ALA A 35 33.16 -1.90 16.76
N ALA A 36 32.30 -1.69 17.78
CA ALA A 36 31.06 -0.98 17.56
C ALA A 36 31.43 0.35 16.89
N HIS A 37 31.18 0.45 15.59
CA HIS A 37 31.33 1.70 14.90
C HIS A 37 30.34 2.63 15.60
N ALA A 38 30.85 3.58 16.38
CA ALA A 38 30.04 4.66 16.88
C ALA A 38 29.31 5.22 15.68
N ALA A 39 27.98 5.17 15.71
CA ALA A 39 27.17 5.66 14.60
C ALA A 39 27.66 7.07 14.30
N ALA A 40 28.17 7.28 13.09
CA ALA A 40 28.57 8.61 12.65
C ALA A 40 27.33 9.52 12.85
N PRO A 41 27.50 10.76 13.32
CA PRO A 41 26.41 11.70 13.41
C PRO A 41 25.67 11.70 12.07
N LEU A 42 24.35 11.52 12.09
CA LEU A 42 23.55 11.61 10.88
C LEU A 42 23.86 12.96 10.22
N PRO A 43 24.12 12.99 8.91
CA PRO A 43 24.27 14.25 8.20
C PRO A 43 23.02 15.10 8.46
N PRO A 44 23.17 16.44 8.57
CA PRO A 44 22.00 17.29 8.70
C PRO A 44 21.02 16.97 7.59
N PRO A 45 19.70 16.97 7.85
CA PRO A 45 18.71 16.69 6.82
C PRO A 45 18.97 17.65 5.67
N LEU A 46 19.09 17.08 4.46
CA LEU A 46 19.19 17.90 3.25
C LEU A 46 17.94 18.77 3.20
N PRO A 47 18.08 20.09 3.07
CA PRO A 47 16.93 20.95 2.92
C PRO A 47 16.20 20.52 1.64
N PHE A 48 14.97 20.02 1.79
CA PHE A 48 14.12 19.81 0.61
C PHE A 48 13.95 21.17 -0.06
N PRO A 49 14.09 21.25 -1.40
CA PRO A 49 13.99 22.52 -2.12
C PRO A 49 12.56 23.09 -2.08
N PHE A 50 11.58 22.35 -1.57
CA PHE A 50 10.18 22.76 -1.46
C PHE A 50 9.54 22.12 -0.22
N ALA A 51 8.56 22.79 0.35
CA ALA A 51 7.73 22.23 1.42
C ALA A 51 6.76 21.22 0.80
N ILE A 52 6.65 20.05 1.41
CA ILE A 52 5.65 19.02 1.07
C ILE A 52 4.73 18.90 2.27
N GLY A 53 3.41 18.91 2.00
CA GLY A 53 2.37 18.87 3.00
C GLY A 53 1.80 20.24 3.30
N GLY A 54 0.61 20.27 3.84
CA GLY A 54 -0.13 21.47 4.17
C GLY A 54 -1.54 21.14 4.64
N ASP A 55 -2.28 22.20 4.95
CA ASP A 55 -3.66 22.05 5.38
C ASP A 55 -4.57 21.72 4.19
N PHE A 56 -5.56 20.90 4.47
CA PHE A 56 -6.69 20.65 3.57
C PHE A 56 -8.01 20.65 4.36
N ALA A 57 -9.12 20.83 3.67
CA ALA A 57 -10.46 20.74 4.23
C ALA A 57 -11.32 19.92 3.27
N LEU A 58 -11.53 18.64 3.62
CA LEU A 58 -12.23 17.65 2.82
C LEU A 58 -13.35 16.99 3.64
N THR A 59 -14.09 16.08 3.02
CA THR A 59 -15.18 15.34 3.67
C THR A 59 -14.87 13.85 3.63
N ASP A 60 -15.07 13.16 4.77
CA ASP A 60 -14.87 11.71 4.81
C ASP A 60 -16.10 10.94 4.30
N GLN A 61 -15.98 9.62 4.15
CA GLN A 61 -17.05 8.73 3.70
C GLN A 61 -18.26 8.66 4.65
N ALA A 62 -18.16 9.23 5.84
CA ALA A 62 -19.27 9.37 6.78
C ALA A 62 -19.91 10.77 6.74
N GLY A 63 -19.42 11.67 5.90
CA GLY A 63 -19.90 13.03 5.77
C GLY A 63 -19.33 14.04 6.77
N HIS A 64 -18.30 13.66 7.53
CA HIS A 64 -17.65 14.56 8.48
C HIS A 64 -16.56 15.38 7.81
N ALA A 65 -16.43 16.64 8.25
CA ALA A 65 -15.32 17.50 7.82
C ALA A 65 -14.01 17.00 8.41
N ARG A 66 -12.96 16.93 7.57
CA ARG A 66 -11.62 16.45 7.92
C ARG A 66 -10.57 17.45 7.45
N THR A 67 -9.50 17.53 8.22
CA THR A 67 -8.32 18.36 7.93
C THR A 67 -7.05 17.52 8.01
N ALA A 68 -5.89 18.13 7.79
CA ALA A 68 -4.60 17.47 7.94
C ALA A 68 -4.34 16.94 9.36
N ALA A 69 -5.00 17.51 10.38
CA ALA A 69 -4.95 16.98 11.74
C ALA A 69 -6.03 15.91 11.95
N ASP A 70 -5.64 14.73 12.43
CA ASP A 70 -6.59 13.71 12.85
C ASP A 70 -7.34 14.17 14.11
N PRO A 71 -8.69 14.09 14.17
CA PRO A 71 -9.48 14.57 15.30
C PRO A 71 -9.21 13.80 16.61
N GLU A 72 -8.65 12.59 16.52
CA GLU A 72 -8.26 11.75 17.66
C GLU A 72 -6.77 11.80 17.96
N GLY A 73 -6.00 12.61 17.21
CA GLY A 73 -4.56 12.77 17.38
C GLY A 73 -3.72 11.54 17.00
N ARG A 74 -4.23 10.70 16.12
CA ARG A 74 -3.51 9.55 15.57
C ARG A 74 -2.55 9.99 14.46
N LEU A 75 -1.50 9.22 14.24
CA LEU A 75 -0.71 9.36 13.03
C LEU A 75 -1.57 9.00 11.80
N GLN A 76 -1.41 9.74 10.73
CA GLN A 76 -2.09 9.45 9.47
C GLN A 76 -1.12 8.94 8.42
N LEU A 77 -1.38 7.76 7.87
CA LEU A 77 -0.74 7.30 6.64
C LEU A 77 -1.61 7.78 5.48
N LEU A 78 -1.18 8.86 4.84
CA LEU A 78 -1.94 9.52 3.79
C LEU A 78 -1.46 9.09 2.40
N PHE A 79 -2.39 8.73 1.53
CA PHE A 79 -2.15 8.35 0.15
C PHE A 79 -3.15 9.05 -0.78
N PHE A 80 -2.69 9.47 -1.95
CA PHE A 80 -3.56 9.96 -3.01
C PHE A 80 -3.86 8.80 -3.96
N GLY A 81 -5.13 8.51 -4.17
CA GLY A 81 -5.54 7.35 -4.97
C GLY A 81 -7.04 7.34 -5.22
N TYR A 82 -7.60 6.21 -5.63
CA TYR A 82 -9.04 6.05 -5.82
C TYR A 82 -9.47 4.60 -5.56
N ALA A 83 -10.71 4.43 -5.09
CA ALA A 83 -11.19 3.16 -4.56
C ALA A 83 -11.19 2.02 -5.61
N ASN A 84 -11.44 2.33 -6.88
CA ASN A 84 -11.50 1.36 -7.98
C ASN A 84 -10.19 1.25 -8.78
N CYS A 85 -9.06 1.66 -8.21
CA CYS A 85 -7.77 1.59 -8.87
C CYS A 85 -7.24 0.15 -8.96
N GLN A 86 -7.04 -0.33 -10.18
CA GLN A 86 -6.48 -1.67 -10.47
C GLN A 86 -4.94 -1.65 -10.63
N SER A 87 -4.29 -0.54 -10.31
CA SER A 87 -2.86 -0.33 -10.43
C SER A 87 -2.19 -0.19 -9.05
N ILE A 88 -1.49 0.91 -8.81
CA ILE A 88 -0.68 1.12 -7.60
C ILE A 88 -1.51 1.07 -6.30
N CYS A 89 -2.77 1.52 -6.32
CA CYS A 89 -3.62 1.49 -5.12
C CYS A 89 -3.89 0.05 -4.66
N SER A 90 -3.97 -0.93 -5.57
CA SER A 90 -4.16 -2.34 -5.23
C SER A 90 -2.99 -2.93 -4.43
N VAL A 91 -1.85 -2.26 -4.38
CA VAL A 91 -0.69 -2.62 -3.56
C VAL A 91 -0.56 -1.67 -2.36
N ALA A 92 -0.70 -0.37 -2.59
CA ALA A 92 -0.48 0.64 -1.55
C ALA A 92 -1.52 0.58 -0.43
N LEU A 93 -2.81 0.48 -0.77
CA LEU A 93 -3.87 0.48 0.24
C LEU A 93 -3.81 -0.75 1.18
N PRO A 94 -3.65 -2.00 0.69
CA PRO A 94 -3.42 -3.14 1.59
C PRO A 94 -2.15 -3.00 2.45
N ALA A 95 -1.06 -2.49 1.90
CA ALA A 95 0.17 -2.26 2.67
C ALA A 95 -0.01 -1.22 3.78
N MET A 96 -0.81 -0.18 3.54
CA MET A 96 -1.17 0.79 4.58
C MET A 96 -2.04 0.14 5.68
N ALA A 97 -2.99 -0.70 5.31
CA ALA A 97 -3.81 -1.46 6.25
C ALA A 97 -2.93 -2.33 7.17
N GLU A 98 -2.02 -3.13 6.59
CA GLU A 98 -1.08 -3.95 7.34
C GLU A 98 -0.17 -3.09 8.24
N THR A 99 0.29 -1.95 7.73
CA THR A 99 1.17 -1.05 8.50
C THR A 99 0.48 -0.51 9.75
N VAL A 100 -0.79 -0.10 9.66
CA VAL A 100 -1.51 0.40 10.85
C VAL A 100 -1.75 -0.70 11.88
N ASP A 101 -1.98 -1.94 11.46
CA ASP A 101 -2.08 -3.09 12.36
C ASP A 101 -0.76 -3.38 13.08
N LEU A 102 0.36 -3.33 12.36
CA LEU A 102 1.70 -3.48 12.94
C LEU A 102 2.04 -2.36 13.92
N LEU A 103 1.65 -1.13 13.64
CA LEU A 103 1.81 0.01 14.54
C LEU A 103 0.95 -0.15 15.79
N ALA A 104 -0.31 -0.56 15.63
CA ALA A 104 -1.22 -0.82 16.74
C ALA A 104 -0.68 -1.91 17.67
N ALA A 105 -0.08 -2.97 17.15
CA ALA A 105 0.57 -4.01 17.93
C ALA A 105 1.76 -3.49 18.77
N GLN A 106 2.32 -2.35 18.38
CA GLN A 106 3.39 -1.65 19.11
C GLN A 106 2.87 -0.51 20.01
N GLY A 107 1.55 -0.36 20.12
CA GLY A 107 0.92 0.69 20.92
C GLY A 107 0.92 2.08 20.25
N VAL A 108 1.18 2.14 18.95
CA VAL A 108 1.14 3.38 18.16
C VAL A 108 -0.19 3.50 17.45
N ALA A 109 -0.98 4.51 17.77
CA ALA A 109 -2.26 4.78 17.13
C ALA A 109 -2.03 5.43 15.76
N ALA A 110 -2.44 4.75 14.70
CA ALA A 110 -2.36 5.25 13.33
C ALA A 110 -3.65 4.95 12.56
N VAL A 111 -3.91 5.73 11.52
CA VAL A 111 -5.08 5.57 10.65
C VAL A 111 -4.67 5.69 9.18
N PRO A 112 -5.14 4.78 8.30
CA PRO A 112 -4.90 4.88 6.88
C PRO A 112 -5.91 5.86 6.27
N VAL A 113 -5.41 6.82 5.50
CA VAL A 113 -6.21 7.89 4.88
C VAL A 113 -5.97 7.89 3.37
N MET A 114 -7.02 7.90 2.59
CA MET A 114 -6.96 8.06 1.14
C MET A 114 -7.68 9.35 0.74
N ILE A 115 -6.98 10.27 0.08
CA ILE A 115 -7.60 11.39 -0.64
C ILE A 115 -7.84 10.95 -2.08
N THR A 116 -9.09 11.02 -2.53
CA THR A 116 -9.41 10.58 -3.89
C THR A 116 -8.83 11.48 -4.96
N VAL A 117 -8.38 10.87 -6.05
CA VAL A 117 -8.03 11.55 -7.31
C VAL A 117 -9.10 11.39 -8.38
N ASP A 118 -10.21 10.71 -8.03
CA ASP A 118 -11.35 10.47 -8.91
C ASP A 118 -12.68 10.81 -8.21
N PRO A 119 -12.93 12.08 -7.91
CA PRO A 119 -14.11 12.48 -7.15
C PRO A 119 -15.43 12.24 -7.89
N ALA A 120 -15.38 11.98 -9.19
CA ALA A 120 -16.58 11.62 -9.95
C ALA A 120 -17.14 10.26 -9.55
N ARG A 121 -16.27 9.30 -9.21
CA ARG A 121 -16.63 7.95 -8.77
C ARG A 121 -16.55 7.80 -7.25
N ASP A 122 -15.56 8.42 -6.63
CA ASP A 122 -15.29 8.34 -5.19
C ASP A 122 -16.03 9.47 -4.46
N THR A 123 -17.28 9.21 -4.15
CA THR A 123 -18.15 10.10 -3.38
C THR A 123 -18.25 9.64 -1.93
N VAL A 124 -18.83 10.47 -1.07
CA VAL A 124 -19.16 10.09 0.32
C VAL A 124 -19.94 8.76 0.37
N ALA A 125 -20.85 8.54 -0.58
CA ALA A 125 -21.68 7.34 -0.60
C ALA A 125 -20.97 6.08 -1.13
N THR A 126 -19.97 6.23 -1.99
CA THR A 126 -19.38 5.11 -2.72
C THR A 126 -18.04 4.61 -2.14
N MET A 127 -17.34 5.44 -1.36
CA MET A 127 -16.04 5.06 -0.80
C MET A 127 -16.11 4.14 0.42
N ALA A 128 -17.20 4.16 1.16
CA ALA A 128 -17.29 3.49 2.46
C ALA A 128 -17.09 1.98 2.37
N GLU A 129 -17.79 1.31 1.45
CA GLU A 129 -17.73 -0.15 1.30
C GLU A 129 -16.35 -0.65 0.84
N PRO A 130 -15.78 -0.18 -0.29
CA PRO A 130 -14.49 -0.67 -0.77
C PRO A 130 -13.35 -0.40 0.21
N LEU A 131 -13.35 0.73 0.91
CA LEU A 131 -12.32 1.01 1.90
C LEU A 131 -12.46 0.16 3.16
N ALA A 132 -13.69 -0.03 3.66
CA ALA A 132 -13.95 -0.91 4.79
C ALA A 132 -13.60 -2.38 4.51
N ALA A 133 -13.72 -2.82 3.25
CA ALA A 133 -13.29 -4.15 2.82
C ALA A 133 -11.77 -4.35 2.90
N LEU A 134 -10.99 -3.27 2.77
CA LEU A 134 -9.54 -3.29 2.95
C LEU A 134 -9.17 -3.29 4.44
N HIS A 135 -9.73 -2.35 5.19
CA HIS A 135 -9.53 -2.24 6.64
C HIS A 135 -10.59 -1.33 7.26
N PRO A 136 -11.18 -1.69 8.42
CA PRO A 136 -12.27 -0.93 9.03
C PRO A 136 -11.89 0.49 9.49
N ALA A 137 -10.61 0.76 9.71
CA ALA A 137 -10.13 2.09 10.09
C ALA A 137 -9.84 3.01 8.90
N PHE A 138 -10.00 2.56 7.67
CA PHE A 138 -9.74 3.41 6.51
C PHE A 138 -10.62 4.65 6.49
N VAL A 139 -10.00 5.78 6.24
CA VAL A 139 -10.68 7.06 6.01
C VAL A 139 -10.48 7.46 4.55
N GLY A 140 -11.57 7.52 3.80
CA GLY A 140 -11.59 8.05 2.43
C GLY A 140 -12.05 9.50 2.43
N LEU A 141 -11.28 10.37 1.80
CA LEU A 141 -11.56 11.80 1.73
C LEU A 141 -11.91 12.21 0.31
N THR A 142 -12.98 12.97 0.17
CA THR A 142 -13.42 13.60 -1.08
C THR A 142 -13.85 15.04 -0.81
N GLY A 143 -14.13 15.80 -1.87
CA GLY A 143 -14.54 17.18 -1.73
C GLY A 143 -14.86 17.83 -3.08
N GLY A 144 -15.15 19.12 -3.05
CA GLY A 144 -15.26 19.92 -4.27
C GLY A 144 -13.89 20.06 -4.98
N GLU A 145 -13.94 20.39 -6.26
CA GLU A 145 -12.77 20.50 -7.13
C GLU A 145 -11.70 21.41 -6.54
N ASP A 146 -12.04 22.60 -6.08
CA ASP A 146 -11.09 23.57 -5.50
C ASP A 146 -10.42 23.01 -4.21
N ALA A 147 -11.18 22.31 -3.37
CA ALA A 147 -10.66 21.76 -2.12
C ALA A 147 -9.70 20.59 -2.37
N LEU A 148 -10.01 19.74 -3.36
CA LEU A 148 -9.13 18.66 -3.80
C LEU A 148 -7.88 19.21 -4.48
N ALA A 149 -8.02 20.21 -5.38
CA ALA A 149 -6.88 20.85 -6.02
C ALA A 149 -5.92 21.47 -4.98
N ALA A 150 -6.45 22.14 -3.96
CA ALA A 150 -5.62 22.66 -2.86
C ALA A 150 -4.87 21.55 -2.11
N ALA A 151 -5.50 20.39 -1.88
CA ALA A 151 -4.84 19.24 -1.27
C ALA A 151 -3.74 18.67 -2.17
N TYR A 152 -3.99 18.54 -3.48
CA TYR A 152 -2.98 18.07 -4.44
C TYR A 152 -1.78 19.00 -4.49
N ASP A 153 -2.01 20.30 -4.58
CA ASP A 153 -0.95 21.31 -4.60
C ASP A 153 -0.10 21.29 -3.33
N ALA A 154 -0.75 21.17 -2.14
CA ALA A 154 -0.06 21.14 -0.87
C ALA A 154 0.91 19.96 -0.74
N PHE A 155 0.60 18.83 -1.37
CA PHE A 155 1.43 17.61 -1.33
C PHE A 155 2.24 17.39 -2.61
N GLY A 156 2.17 18.30 -3.58
CA GLY A 156 2.88 18.22 -4.86
C GLY A 156 2.42 17.03 -5.71
N VAL A 157 1.13 16.71 -5.66
CA VAL A 157 0.54 15.59 -6.39
C VAL A 157 0.06 16.04 -7.75
N GLU A 158 0.67 15.51 -8.80
CA GLU A 158 0.23 15.71 -10.18
C GLU A 158 -0.70 14.57 -10.59
N ILE A 159 -1.85 14.90 -11.18
CA ILE A 159 -2.84 13.95 -11.64
C ILE A 159 -3.01 14.09 -13.14
N SER A 160 -2.95 12.98 -13.85
CA SER A 160 -3.24 12.94 -15.29
C SER A 160 -4.02 11.70 -15.68
N LEU A 161 -5.01 11.84 -16.54
CA LEU A 161 -5.68 10.72 -17.16
C LEU A 161 -4.71 10.02 -18.12
N VAL A 162 -4.49 8.73 -17.91
CA VAL A 162 -3.61 7.92 -18.76
C VAL A 162 -4.40 7.31 -19.91
N PHE A 163 -5.52 6.65 -19.59
CA PHE A 163 -6.45 6.08 -20.57
C PHE A 163 -7.80 5.77 -19.90
N GLU A 164 -8.80 5.47 -20.73
CA GLU A 164 -10.09 4.95 -20.30
C GLU A 164 -10.09 3.43 -20.46
N ASP A 165 -10.23 2.70 -19.34
CA ASP A 165 -10.40 1.25 -19.36
C ASP A 165 -11.88 0.92 -19.60
N PRO A 166 -12.21 -0.01 -20.55
CA PRO A 166 -13.60 -0.34 -20.87
C PRO A 166 -14.39 -0.97 -19.71
N GLU A 167 -13.72 -1.61 -18.76
CA GLU A 167 -14.32 -2.31 -17.62
C GLU A 167 -14.22 -1.46 -16.34
N TYR A 168 -13.07 -0.83 -16.11
CA TYR A 168 -12.78 -0.16 -14.85
C TYR A 168 -12.86 1.38 -14.95
N GLY A 169 -13.10 1.94 -16.15
CA GLY A 169 -13.23 3.38 -16.38
C GLY A 169 -11.89 4.12 -16.38
N PRO A 170 -11.88 5.43 -16.08
CA PRO A 170 -10.66 6.24 -16.17
C PRO A 170 -9.55 5.74 -15.28
N VAL A 171 -8.34 5.67 -15.85
CA VAL A 171 -7.10 5.29 -15.15
C VAL A 171 -6.21 6.52 -15.04
N TYR A 172 -5.88 6.90 -13.80
CA TYR A 172 -5.10 8.09 -13.51
C TYR A 172 -3.68 7.73 -13.06
N ALA A 173 -2.70 8.52 -13.51
CA ALA A 173 -1.40 8.63 -12.87
C ALA A 173 -1.47 9.69 -11.76
N HIS A 174 -1.01 9.36 -10.55
CA HIS A 174 -1.10 10.23 -9.36
C HIS A 174 0.05 10.08 -8.37
N GLY A 175 1.12 9.41 -8.79
CA GLY A 175 2.24 9.10 -7.89
C GLY A 175 1.96 7.94 -6.95
N SER A 176 2.96 7.59 -6.12
CA SER A 176 2.91 6.41 -5.24
C SER A 176 3.40 6.70 -3.82
N HIS A 177 3.51 7.97 -3.44
CA HIS A 177 4.00 8.34 -2.12
C HIS A 177 2.93 8.11 -1.05
N VAL A 178 3.36 7.57 0.09
CA VAL A 178 2.60 7.58 1.33
C VAL A 178 3.23 8.63 2.24
N TYR A 179 2.43 9.57 2.70
CA TYR A 179 2.85 10.64 3.59
C TYR A 179 2.49 10.26 5.03
N LEU A 180 3.35 10.61 5.97
CA LEU A 180 3.09 10.48 7.40
C LEU A 180 2.79 11.86 7.98
N LEU A 181 1.62 12.01 8.60
CA LEU A 181 1.13 13.24 9.25
C LEU A 181 0.90 13.00 10.74
#